data_45c58474b28dcb01cf60018cd460b221
#
_entry.id   45c58474b28dcb01cf60018cd460b221
#
_cell.length_a   1.000
_cell.length_b   1.000
_cell.length_c   1.000
_cell.angle_alpha   90.00
_cell.angle_beta   90.00
_cell.angle_gamma   90.00
#
_symmetry.space_group_name_H-M   'P 1'
#
loop_
_entity.id
_entity.type
_entity.pdbx_description
1 polymer ?
#
loop_
_entity_poly.entity_id
_entity_poly.type
_entity_poly.pdbx_seq_one_letter_code
_entity_poly.pdbx_strand_id
1 'polypeptide(L)'
;MSDPTNPLIVQGDLSVLAEVSSPRFDEARAKLARFAELDKAPEHIHTYRITPLSLWNAAVSGLSSGDVAATITGLAKYPVAPSVLAEVHDQMGRYGRLRLVRDHDTAALALTSAEPALLEEVSRDKQVAELLGNRLDGNRFAVRNGDRGVLKQALLRR
;
A
#
# COMPACT_ATOMS: atom_id res chain seq x y z
N MET A 1 21.14 10.54 -6.41
CA MET A 1 22.56 10.25 -6.13
C MET A 1 22.66 9.01 -5.24
N SER A 2 23.52 8.09 -5.58
CA SER A 2 23.73 6.88 -4.79
C SER A 2 24.74 7.10 -3.68
N ASP A 3 24.54 6.41 -2.55
CA ASP A 3 25.42 6.48 -1.39
C ASP A 3 25.73 5.03 -0.97
N PRO A 4 27.00 4.61 -1.01
CA PRO A 4 27.35 3.23 -0.66
C PRO A 4 27.09 2.85 0.80
N THR A 5 26.86 3.84 1.69
CA THR A 5 26.49 3.57 3.09
C THR A 5 24.99 3.33 3.26
N ASN A 6 24.19 3.65 2.26
CA ASN A 6 22.75 3.43 2.34
C ASN A 6 22.43 1.93 2.33
N PRO A 7 21.39 1.49 3.08
CA PRO A 7 21.11 0.07 3.25
C PRO A 7 20.27 -0.57 2.16
N LEU A 8 19.56 0.20 1.33
CA LEU A 8 18.54 -0.37 0.45
C LEU A 8 19.04 -0.60 -0.97
N ILE A 9 18.66 -1.75 -1.53
CA ILE A 9 18.82 -2.07 -2.94
C ILE A 9 17.43 -2.36 -3.48
N VAL A 10 16.90 -1.44 -4.29
CA VAL A 10 15.53 -1.54 -4.81
C VAL A 10 15.56 -2.20 -6.18
N GLN A 11 14.84 -3.31 -6.34
CA GLN A 11 14.80 -4.08 -7.58
C GLN A 11 13.55 -3.76 -8.39
N GLY A 12 13.63 -4.03 -9.70
CA GLY A 12 12.54 -3.70 -10.62
C GLY A 12 11.22 -4.42 -10.37
N ASP A 13 11.26 -5.54 -9.63
CA ASP A 13 10.07 -6.31 -9.26
C ASP A 13 9.43 -5.84 -7.96
N LEU A 14 9.84 -4.67 -7.44
CA LEU A 14 9.38 -4.07 -6.19
C LEU A 14 9.84 -4.84 -4.95
N SER A 15 10.83 -5.70 -5.05
CA SER A 15 11.51 -6.24 -3.88
C SER A 15 12.62 -5.27 -3.46
N VAL A 16 12.85 -5.18 -2.15
CA VAL A 16 13.84 -4.29 -1.56
C VAL A 16 14.73 -5.09 -0.63
N LEU A 17 16.03 -5.09 -0.93
CA LEU A 17 17.02 -5.71 -0.06
C LEU A 17 17.52 -4.67 0.93
N ALA A 18 17.60 -5.01 2.21
CA ALA A 18 18.09 -4.13 3.25
C ALA A 18 19.33 -4.76 3.91
N GLU A 19 20.46 -4.08 3.81
CA GLU A 19 21.72 -4.56 4.39
C GLU A 19 21.76 -4.25 5.89
N VAL A 20 21.79 -5.32 6.70
CA VAL A 20 21.75 -5.21 8.16
C VAL A 20 23.01 -4.49 8.71
N SER A 21 24.14 -4.62 8.02
CA SER A 21 25.39 -3.98 8.46
C SER A 21 25.46 -2.46 8.22
N SER A 22 24.51 -1.92 7.47
CA SER A 22 24.51 -0.48 7.22
C SER A 22 24.23 0.31 8.50
N PRO A 23 24.92 1.44 8.74
CA PRO A 23 24.62 2.29 9.89
C PRO A 23 23.22 2.91 9.86
N ARG A 24 22.57 2.89 8.69
CA ARG A 24 21.21 3.41 8.54
C ARG A 24 20.16 2.29 8.48
N PHE A 25 20.53 1.05 8.80
CA PHE A 25 19.60 -0.07 8.72
C PHE A 25 18.36 0.10 9.61
N ASP A 26 18.53 0.52 10.86
CA ASP A 26 17.41 0.68 11.78
C ASP A 26 16.43 1.74 11.30
N GLU A 27 16.93 2.84 10.77
CA GLU A 27 16.11 3.88 10.16
C GLU A 27 15.32 3.33 8.96
N ALA A 28 16.00 2.60 8.08
CA ALA A 28 15.40 2.03 6.90
C ALA A 28 14.32 1.00 7.26
N ARG A 29 14.61 0.13 8.21
CA ARG A 29 13.68 -0.89 8.66
C ARG A 29 12.38 -0.26 9.19
N ALA A 30 12.50 0.76 10.02
CA ALA A 30 11.35 1.43 10.59
C ALA A 30 10.48 2.09 9.52
N LYS A 31 11.11 2.71 8.52
CA LYS A 31 10.39 3.37 7.42
C LYS A 31 9.76 2.37 6.46
N LEU A 32 10.48 1.29 6.12
CA LEU A 32 9.97 0.25 5.23
C LEU A 32 8.72 -0.44 5.81
N ALA A 33 8.67 -0.61 7.12
CA ALA A 33 7.54 -1.26 7.77
C ALA A 33 6.22 -0.54 7.51
N ARG A 34 6.25 0.73 7.11
CA ARG A 34 5.06 1.52 6.84
C ARG A 34 4.45 1.25 5.47
N PHE A 35 5.24 0.76 4.50
CA PHE A 35 4.75 0.59 3.13
C PHE A 35 5.27 -0.69 2.45
N ALA A 36 5.96 -1.55 3.15
CA ALA A 36 6.49 -2.81 2.60
C ALA A 36 6.32 -3.92 3.62
N GLU A 37 6.25 -5.15 3.12
CA GLU A 37 6.12 -6.35 3.94
C GLU A 37 7.45 -7.06 4.03
N LEU A 38 7.82 -7.52 5.24
CA LEU A 38 9.02 -8.32 5.42
C LEU A 38 8.78 -9.72 4.83
N ASP A 39 9.58 -10.09 3.84
CA ASP A 39 9.47 -11.40 3.17
C ASP A 39 10.44 -12.41 3.79
N LYS A 40 11.71 -12.02 3.89
CA LYS A 40 12.76 -12.88 4.45
C LYS A 40 13.71 -12.04 5.28
N ALA A 41 14.21 -12.63 6.37
CA ALA A 41 15.11 -11.94 7.29
C ALA A 41 16.35 -12.78 7.61
N PRO A 42 17.16 -13.19 6.59
CA PRO A 42 18.41 -13.87 6.87
C PRO A 42 19.38 -12.92 7.57
N GLU A 43 20.43 -13.48 8.15
CA GLU A 43 21.31 -12.78 9.09
C GLU A 43 21.88 -11.44 8.59
N HIS A 44 22.26 -11.36 7.31
CA HIS A 44 22.98 -10.19 6.77
C HIS A 44 22.13 -9.29 5.90
N ILE A 45 21.10 -9.81 5.26
CA ILE A 45 20.25 -9.04 4.33
C ILE A 45 18.80 -9.42 4.56
N HIS A 46 17.97 -8.43 4.86
CA HIS A 46 16.53 -8.64 4.94
C HIS A 46 15.89 -8.29 3.60
N THR A 47 14.92 -9.07 3.17
CA THR A 47 14.16 -8.82 1.95
C THR A 47 12.77 -8.34 2.29
N TYR A 48 12.40 -7.18 1.75
CA TYR A 48 11.06 -6.61 1.86
C TYR A 48 10.40 -6.64 0.50
N ARG A 49 9.08 -6.67 0.50
CA ARG A 49 8.30 -6.55 -0.73
C ARG A 49 7.33 -5.39 -0.62
N ILE A 50 7.32 -4.57 -1.66
CA ILE A 50 6.29 -3.55 -1.84
C ILE A 50 5.18 -4.22 -2.63
N THR A 51 4.02 -4.40 -1.99
CA THR A 51 2.87 -5.09 -2.58
C THR A 51 1.71 -4.12 -2.75
N PRO A 52 0.71 -4.45 -3.58
CA PRO A 52 -0.49 -3.62 -3.65
C PRO A 52 -1.13 -3.43 -2.28
N LEU A 53 -1.17 -4.47 -1.45
CA LEU A 53 -1.75 -4.38 -0.11
C LEU A 53 -0.91 -3.46 0.80
N SER A 54 0.42 -3.58 0.76
CA SER A 54 1.28 -2.74 1.59
C SER A 54 1.16 -1.27 1.19
N LEU A 55 1.02 -0.97 -0.11
CA LEU A 55 0.82 0.40 -0.58
C LEU A 55 -0.55 0.94 -0.21
N TRP A 56 -1.60 0.12 -0.28
CA TRP A 56 -2.92 0.53 0.18
C TRP A 56 -2.89 0.89 1.66
N ASN A 57 -2.28 0.04 2.49
CA ASN A 57 -2.17 0.30 3.93
C ASN A 57 -1.38 1.59 4.19
N ALA A 58 -0.34 1.85 3.43
CA ALA A 58 0.43 3.09 3.53
C ALA A 58 -0.43 4.31 3.21
N ALA A 59 -1.20 4.25 2.13
CA ALA A 59 -2.08 5.35 1.74
C ALA A 59 -3.15 5.62 2.80
N VAL A 60 -3.74 4.57 3.36
CA VAL A 60 -4.75 4.70 4.42
C VAL A 60 -4.15 5.33 5.67
N SER A 61 -2.88 5.02 5.98
CA SER A 61 -2.21 5.59 7.16
C SER A 61 -1.74 7.03 6.96
N GLY A 62 -1.91 7.59 5.77
CA GLY A 62 -1.59 8.98 5.48
C GLY A 62 -0.32 9.22 4.70
N LEU A 63 0.38 8.17 4.26
CA LEU A 63 1.56 8.33 3.41
C LEU A 63 1.14 8.65 1.97
N SER A 64 1.87 9.57 1.34
CA SER A 64 1.71 9.84 -0.08
C SER A 64 2.70 9.01 -0.89
N SER A 65 2.46 8.89 -2.19
CA SER A 65 3.42 8.24 -3.09
C SER A 65 4.76 9.00 -3.10
N GLY A 66 4.72 10.32 -2.93
CA GLY A 66 5.92 11.14 -2.80
C GLY A 66 6.72 10.78 -1.55
N ASP A 67 6.04 10.50 -0.44
CA ASP A 67 6.70 10.08 0.81
C ASP A 67 7.43 8.74 0.63
N VAL A 68 6.77 7.77 -0.01
CA VAL A 68 7.37 6.47 -0.28
C VAL A 68 8.55 6.61 -1.24
N ALA A 69 8.38 7.36 -2.32
CA ALA A 69 9.44 7.58 -3.31
C ALA A 69 10.65 8.26 -2.68
N ALA A 70 10.43 9.28 -1.86
CA ALA A 70 11.52 9.98 -1.17
C ALA A 70 12.27 9.05 -0.21
N THR A 71 11.55 8.19 0.49
CA THR A 71 12.15 7.24 1.43
C THR A 71 13.06 6.24 0.72
N ILE A 72 12.55 5.57 -0.33
CA ILE A 72 13.34 4.56 -1.02
C ILE A 72 14.51 5.18 -1.78
N THR A 73 14.32 6.35 -2.38
CA THR A 73 15.37 7.05 -3.09
C THR A 73 16.45 7.54 -2.13
N GLY A 74 16.05 8.09 -0.98
CA GLY A 74 16.98 8.62 0.01
C GLY A 74 17.79 7.55 0.74
N LEU A 75 17.29 6.33 0.81
CA LEU A 75 17.95 5.23 1.50
C LEU A 75 18.56 4.19 0.54
N ALA A 76 18.38 4.36 -0.76
CA ALA A 76 18.88 3.43 -1.77
C ALA A 76 20.40 3.58 -1.96
N LYS A 77 21.07 2.43 -2.03
CA LYS A 77 22.50 2.37 -2.32
C LYS A 77 22.79 2.73 -3.77
N TYR A 78 21.91 2.37 -4.67
CA TYR A 78 22.01 2.65 -6.11
C TYR A 78 20.78 3.44 -6.57
N PRO A 79 20.86 4.14 -7.73
CA PRO A 79 19.71 4.85 -8.24
C PRO A 79 18.50 3.94 -8.42
N VAL A 80 17.33 4.43 -8.01
CA VAL A 80 16.09 3.67 -8.14
C VAL A 80 15.57 3.84 -9.57
N ALA A 81 15.17 2.73 -10.21
CA ALA A 81 14.64 2.78 -11.57
C ALA A 81 13.36 3.64 -11.63
N PRO A 82 13.23 4.53 -12.62
CA PRO A 82 12.02 5.34 -12.75
C PRO A 82 10.73 4.52 -12.87
N SER A 83 10.80 3.31 -13.42
CA SER A 83 9.65 2.41 -13.52
C SER A 83 9.13 2.00 -12.15
N VAL A 84 10.01 1.81 -11.17
CA VAL A 84 9.62 1.49 -9.79
C VAL A 84 8.85 2.65 -9.17
N LEU A 85 9.37 3.86 -9.32
CA LEU A 85 8.74 5.06 -8.77
C LEU A 85 7.37 5.31 -9.42
N ALA A 86 7.28 5.10 -10.73
CA ALA A 86 6.03 5.24 -11.47
C ALA A 86 4.99 4.23 -11.01
N GLU A 87 5.41 2.98 -10.78
CA GLU A 87 4.52 1.92 -10.30
C GLU A 87 3.98 2.21 -8.91
N VAL A 88 4.83 2.66 -8.00
CA VAL A 88 4.42 3.06 -6.65
C VAL A 88 3.40 4.19 -6.73
N HIS A 89 3.70 5.21 -7.52
CA HIS A 89 2.81 6.35 -7.68
C HIS A 89 1.45 5.94 -8.26
N ASP A 90 1.46 5.12 -9.29
CA ASP A 90 0.25 4.64 -9.95
C ASP A 90 -0.62 3.83 -8.99
N GLN A 91 -0.03 2.86 -8.31
CA GLN A 91 -0.78 2.00 -7.39
C GLN A 91 -1.34 2.77 -6.19
N MET A 92 -0.55 3.64 -5.60
CA MET A 92 -1.03 4.43 -4.46
C MET A 92 -2.12 5.41 -4.87
N GLY A 93 -2.00 6.03 -6.03
CA GLY A 93 -3.05 6.89 -6.56
C GLY A 93 -4.36 6.13 -6.79
N ARG A 94 -4.26 4.89 -7.25
CA ARG A 94 -5.41 4.04 -7.52
C ARG A 94 -6.12 3.60 -6.23
N TYR A 95 -5.37 3.08 -5.27
CA TYR A 95 -5.95 2.53 -4.04
C TYR A 95 -6.30 3.60 -3.02
N GLY A 96 -5.66 4.75 -3.06
CA GLY A 96 -5.96 5.86 -2.18
C GLY A 96 -7.34 6.48 -2.42
N ARG A 97 -7.97 6.18 -3.55
CA ARG A 97 -9.31 6.68 -3.88
C ARG A 97 -10.43 5.89 -3.20
N LEU A 98 -10.14 4.68 -2.72
CA LEU A 98 -11.10 3.84 -2.02
C LEU A 98 -10.68 3.73 -0.55
N ARG A 99 -11.63 3.89 0.35
CA ARG A 99 -11.38 3.80 1.79
C ARG A 99 -12.43 2.95 2.47
N LEU A 100 -11.96 2.19 3.46
CA LEU A 100 -12.85 1.51 4.40
C LEU A 100 -12.88 2.36 5.66
N VAL A 101 -14.04 2.93 5.97
CA VAL A 101 -14.20 3.80 7.14
C VAL A 101 -15.24 3.22 8.07
N ARG A 102 -15.11 3.51 9.37
CA ARG A 102 -16.08 3.09 10.36
C ARG A 102 -17.05 4.23 10.62
N ASP A 103 -18.35 3.94 10.55
CA ASP A 103 -19.38 4.90 10.85
C ASP A 103 -19.38 5.19 12.36
N HIS A 104 -19.33 6.44 12.73
CA HIS A 104 -19.30 6.84 14.14
C HIS A 104 -20.59 6.51 14.89
N ASP A 105 -21.73 6.57 14.21
CA ASP A 105 -23.03 6.34 14.83
C ASP A 105 -23.35 4.86 15.02
N THR A 106 -23.01 4.04 14.02
CA THR A 106 -23.38 2.61 14.02
C THR A 106 -22.20 1.68 14.23
N ALA A 107 -20.97 2.20 14.21
CA ALA A 107 -19.73 1.44 14.25
C ALA A 107 -19.59 0.43 13.09
N ALA A 108 -20.43 0.54 12.08
CA ALA A 108 -20.36 -0.30 10.88
C ALA A 108 -19.26 0.16 9.94
N LEU A 109 -18.70 -0.77 9.18
CA LEU A 109 -17.74 -0.44 8.14
C LEU A 109 -18.47 -0.01 6.86
N ALA A 110 -17.88 0.95 6.15
CA ALA A 110 -18.38 1.38 4.86
C ALA A 110 -17.22 1.54 3.88
N LEU A 111 -17.43 1.10 2.64
CA LEU A 111 -16.52 1.38 1.54
C LEU A 111 -16.93 2.70 0.93
N THR A 112 -16.00 3.65 0.89
CA THR A 112 -16.28 5.01 0.42
C THR A 112 -15.24 5.47 -0.60
N SER A 113 -15.61 6.41 -1.46
CA SER A 113 -14.71 7.05 -2.41
C SER A 113 -15.16 8.49 -2.64
N ALA A 114 -14.19 9.37 -2.85
CA ALA A 114 -14.46 10.73 -3.31
C ALA A 114 -14.92 10.75 -4.78
N GLU A 115 -14.73 9.65 -5.51
CA GLU A 115 -15.14 9.51 -6.90
C GLU A 115 -16.30 8.51 -7.02
N PRO A 116 -17.56 8.98 -7.11
CA PRO A 116 -18.70 8.06 -7.20
C PRO A 116 -18.63 7.09 -8.38
N ALA A 117 -18.06 7.54 -9.51
CA ALA A 117 -17.91 6.68 -10.69
C ALA A 117 -17.01 5.48 -10.43
N LEU A 118 -15.94 5.66 -9.67
CA LEU A 118 -15.04 4.57 -9.30
C LEU A 118 -15.74 3.58 -8.38
N LEU A 119 -16.49 4.08 -7.41
CA LEU A 119 -17.24 3.24 -6.49
C LEU A 119 -18.30 2.42 -7.22
N GLU A 120 -18.98 3.03 -8.19
CA GLU A 120 -19.95 2.38 -9.03
C GLU A 120 -19.31 1.25 -9.85
N GLU A 121 -18.17 1.53 -10.47
CA GLU A 121 -17.41 0.55 -11.23
C GLU A 121 -16.98 -0.64 -10.38
N VAL A 122 -16.46 -0.37 -9.19
CA VAL A 122 -16.01 -1.41 -8.25
C VAL A 122 -17.19 -2.26 -7.79
N SER A 123 -18.35 -1.64 -7.55
CA SER A 123 -19.54 -2.36 -7.08
C SER A 123 -20.12 -3.33 -8.10
N ARG A 124 -19.74 -3.18 -9.37
CA ARG A 124 -20.17 -4.08 -10.44
C ARG A 124 -19.31 -5.34 -10.54
N ASP A 125 -18.15 -5.36 -9.90
CA ASP A 125 -17.32 -6.55 -9.85
C ASP A 125 -18.03 -7.62 -9.02
N LYS A 126 -18.17 -8.81 -9.59
CA LYS A 126 -18.94 -9.87 -8.96
C LYS A 126 -18.44 -10.27 -7.58
N GLN A 127 -17.12 -10.38 -7.44
CA GLN A 127 -16.53 -10.75 -6.15
C GLN A 127 -16.70 -9.65 -5.11
N VAL A 128 -16.56 -8.40 -5.52
CA VAL A 128 -16.74 -7.25 -4.64
C VAL A 128 -18.21 -7.09 -4.26
N ALA A 129 -19.11 -7.24 -5.23
CA ALA A 129 -20.55 -7.09 -5.00
C ALA A 129 -21.07 -8.06 -3.92
N GLU A 130 -20.54 -9.28 -3.86
CA GLU A 130 -20.93 -10.27 -2.86
C GLU A 130 -20.50 -9.84 -1.44
N LEU A 131 -19.52 -9.00 -1.33
CA LEU A 131 -18.98 -8.53 -0.05
C LEU A 131 -19.56 -7.20 0.39
N LEU A 132 -20.26 -6.49 -0.50
CA LEU A 132 -20.89 -5.21 -0.19
C LEU A 132 -22.32 -5.44 0.31
N GLY A 133 -22.72 -4.65 1.31
CA GLY A 133 -24.08 -4.62 1.79
C GLY A 133 -24.88 -3.58 1.03
N ASN A 134 -25.85 -2.96 1.73
CA ASN A 134 -26.70 -1.95 1.14
C ASN A 134 -25.92 -0.69 0.77
N ARG A 135 -26.34 -0.03 -0.30
CA ARG A 135 -25.81 1.27 -0.64
C ARG A 135 -26.34 2.28 0.39
N LEU A 136 -25.43 2.97 1.06
CA LEU A 136 -25.77 3.95 2.09
C LEU A 136 -26.10 5.31 1.49
N ASP A 137 -25.30 5.72 0.50
CA ASP A 137 -25.53 6.93 -0.30
C ASP A 137 -24.72 6.85 -1.59
N GLY A 138 -24.62 7.93 -2.34
CA GLY A 138 -23.90 7.97 -3.62
C GLY A 138 -22.43 7.58 -3.53
N ASN A 139 -21.83 7.72 -2.34
CA ASN A 139 -20.39 7.53 -2.13
C ASN A 139 -20.05 6.42 -1.16
N ARG A 140 -21.03 5.66 -0.64
CA ARG A 140 -20.78 4.66 0.39
C ARG A 140 -21.60 3.39 0.22
N PHE A 141 -20.96 2.25 0.47
CA PHE A 141 -21.62 0.94 0.60
C PHE A 141 -21.31 0.35 1.96
N ALA A 142 -22.30 -0.27 2.59
CA ALA A 142 -22.08 -0.97 3.86
C ALA A 142 -21.19 -2.19 3.63
N VAL A 143 -20.33 -2.50 4.59
CA VAL A 143 -19.44 -3.67 4.56
C VAL A 143 -19.54 -4.37 5.90
N ARG A 144 -19.70 -5.70 5.89
CA ARG A 144 -19.72 -6.47 7.13
C ARG A 144 -18.32 -6.47 7.77
N ASN A 145 -18.29 -6.33 9.09
CA ASN A 145 -17.02 -6.22 9.82
C ASN A 145 -16.08 -7.40 9.56
N GLY A 146 -16.62 -8.62 9.46
CA GLY A 146 -15.82 -9.81 9.22
C GLY A 146 -15.24 -9.92 7.81
N ASP A 147 -15.73 -9.13 6.87
CA ASP A 147 -15.35 -9.22 5.47
C ASP A 147 -14.27 -8.21 5.06
N ARG A 148 -13.77 -7.40 5.99
CA ARG A 148 -12.81 -6.33 5.68
C ARG A 148 -11.58 -6.83 4.91
N GLY A 149 -10.94 -7.88 5.40
CA GLY A 149 -9.73 -8.43 4.76
C GLY A 149 -10.05 -9.07 3.42
N VAL A 150 -11.16 -9.79 3.32
CA VAL A 150 -11.59 -10.45 2.08
C VAL A 150 -11.91 -9.40 1.01
N LEU A 151 -12.58 -8.31 1.40
CA LEU A 151 -12.91 -7.22 0.49
C LEU A 151 -11.65 -6.53 -0.04
N LYS A 152 -10.68 -6.25 0.82
CA LYS A 152 -9.41 -5.67 0.39
C LYS A 152 -8.72 -6.54 -0.65
N GLN A 153 -8.68 -7.85 -0.43
CA GLN A 153 -8.07 -8.78 -1.38
C GLN A 153 -8.82 -8.82 -2.72
N ALA A 154 -10.14 -8.79 -2.69
CA ALA A 154 -10.95 -8.75 -3.91
C ALA A 154 -10.70 -7.48 -4.71
N LEU A 155 -10.60 -6.33 -4.04
CA LEU A 155 -10.32 -5.05 -4.70
C LEU A 155 -8.93 -5.02 -5.32
N LEU A 156 -7.95 -5.66 -4.68
CA LEU A 156 -6.58 -5.71 -5.20
C LEU A 156 -6.41 -6.60 -6.43
N ARG A 157 -7.35 -7.51 -6.66
CA ARG A 157 -7.31 -8.42 -7.82
C ARG A 157 -7.84 -7.80 -9.10
N ARG A 158 -8.45 -6.62 -9.04
CA ARG A 158 -9.02 -5.94 -10.20
C ARG A 158 -7.97 -5.36 -11.12
#